data_1640d5bfd44fff008190b17a384bd45d
#
_entry.id   1640d5bfd44fff008190b17a384bd45d
#
_cell.length_a   1.000
_cell.length_b   1.000
_cell.length_c   1.000
_cell.angle_alpha   90.00
_cell.angle_beta   90.00
_cell.angle_gamma   90.00
#
_symmetry.space_group_name_H-M   'P 1'
#
loop_
_entity.id
_entity.type
_entity.pdbx_description
1 polymer ?
#
loop_
_entity_poly.entity_id
_entity_poly.type
_entity_poly.pdbx_seq_one_letter_code
_entity_poly.pdbx_strand_id
1 'polypeptide(L)'
;MNELRKDWMNNDVIILAKDRAKRPMDKSKSENDKEILNDYEINCPFCRNNENLTPNETFKIEKDNKWIVRCTNNKYPIVDDKCNDIYGFHEVMIDTYRHNGNFYNMALEEFINLLIMYKHRYSEFTNKKNVEYISIFKNFLRRGGASLDHPHSQIISMSLVPSDIQNEIAVAKDYYNTNNTCLYNDIIKKEIEYKKRVINDSSKFLVIAPYASRYAGEVRILFKENIRFEKIDDSYIEELGSILYKLFKNLYKNNGYCPFNIYIHTHPVNTNCDEYFNVHIHIVSRKYNYGGFELSTGMYVSSIDPEEFAQNIKFD
;
A
#
# COMPACT_ATOMS: atom_id res chain seq x y z
N MET A 1 -5.51 -29.67 3.83
CA MET A 1 -6.92 -29.61 3.35
C MET A 1 -7.15 -28.20 2.83
N ASN A 2 -7.78 -28.04 1.67
CA ASN A 2 -8.11 -26.72 1.14
C ASN A 2 -9.28 -26.13 1.90
N GLU A 3 -9.30 -24.80 2.07
CA GLU A 3 -10.34 -24.06 2.80
C GLU A 3 -10.84 -22.90 1.94
N LEU A 4 -12.15 -22.68 1.92
CA LEU A 4 -12.75 -21.51 1.28
C LEU A 4 -12.92 -20.41 2.33
N ARG A 5 -12.37 -19.22 2.04
CA ARG A 5 -12.50 -18.04 2.88
C ARG A 5 -13.12 -16.90 2.09
N LYS A 6 -13.93 -16.10 2.74
CA LYS A 6 -14.52 -14.90 2.16
C LYS A 6 -13.99 -13.68 2.89
N ASP A 7 -13.49 -12.71 2.14
CA ASP A 7 -13.01 -11.45 2.71
C ASP A 7 -14.20 -10.64 3.26
N TRP A 8 -14.07 -10.17 4.48
CA TRP A 8 -15.14 -9.45 5.15
C TRP A 8 -15.35 -8.04 4.60
N MET A 9 -14.31 -7.44 3.98
CA MET A 9 -14.35 -6.05 3.52
C MET A 9 -14.95 -5.89 2.12
N ASN A 10 -14.75 -6.89 1.24
CA ASN A 10 -15.11 -6.77 -0.18
C ASN A 10 -15.84 -7.98 -0.77
N ASN A 11 -16.06 -9.02 0.05
CA ASN A 11 -16.68 -10.29 -0.35
C ASN A 11 -15.86 -11.15 -1.32
N ASP A 12 -14.58 -10.84 -1.56
CA ASP A 12 -13.70 -11.69 -2.37
C ASP A 12 -13.67 -13.13 -1.85
N VAL A 13 -13.64 -14.08 -2.76
CA VAL A 13 -13.58 -15.51 -2.45
C VAL A 13 -12.17 -16.02 -2.64
N ILE A 14 -11.58 -16.52 -1.56
CA ILE A 14 -10.20 -17.01 -1.52
C ILE A 14 -10.17 -18.50 -1.21
N ILE A 15 -9.46 -19.27 -2.02
CA ILE A 15 -9.14 -20.67 -1.75
C ILE A 15 -7.78 -20.73 -1.06
N LEU A 16 -7.76 -21.02 0.23
CA LEU A 16 -6.52 -21.29 0.94
C LEU A 16 -6.07 -22.73 0.65
N ALA A 17 -4.99 -22.88 -0.11
CA ALA A 17 -4.47 -24.14 -0.60
C ALA A 17 -2.98 -24.32 -0.21
N LYS A 18 -2.70 -24.56 1.08
CA LYS A 18 -1.36 -24.62 1.68
C LYS A 18 -0.41 -25.58 0.97
N ASP A 19 -0.91 -26.72 0.49
CA ASP A 19 -0.09 -27.72 -0.21
C ASP A 19 0.45 -27.23 -1.57
N ARG A 20 -0.16 -26.20 -2.16
CA ARG A 20 0.36 -25.59 -3.40
C ARG A 20 1.72 -24.92 -3.23
N ALA A 21 2.09 -24.53 -2.01
CA ALA A 21 3.43 -24.02 -1.73
C ALA A 21 4.54 -25.06 -1.98
N LYS A 22 4.20 -26.35 -1.94
CA LYS A 22 5.14 -27.48 -2.13
C LYS A 22 5.24 -27.94 -3.58
N ARG A 23 4.43 -27.37 -4.52
CA ARG A 23 4.46 -27.79 -5.92
C ARG A 23 5.84 -27.56 -6.53
N PRO A 24 6.33 -28.48 -7.37
CA PRO A 24 7.54 -28.23 -8.12
C PRO A 24 7.39 -26.98 -8.98
N MET A 25 8.35 -26.08 -8.88
CA MET A 25 8.46 -24.93 -9.77
C MET A 25 9.83 -24.99 -10.42
N ASP A 26 9.86 -24.85 -11.74
CA ASP A 26 11.13 -24.62 -12.42
C ASP A 26 11.79 -23.44 -11.77
N LYS A 27 13.08 -23.59 -11.42
CA LYS A 27 13.90 -22.47 -10.99
C LYS A 27 14.00 -21.54 -12.20
N SER A 28 13.01 -20.68 -12.41
CA SER A 28 13.19 -19.55 -13.28
C SER A 28 14.44 -18.88 -12.75
N LYS A 29 15.46 -18.74 -13.60
CA LYS A 29 16.54 -17.81 -13.35
C LYS A 29 15.82 -16.49 -13.14
N SER A 30 15.60 -16.13 -11.88
CA SER A 30 15.02 -14.84 -11.52
C SER A 30 16.00 -13.83 -12.11
N GLU A 31 15.65 -13.28 -13.27
CA GLU A 31 16.35 -12.14 -13.80
C GLU A 31 16.20 -11.05 -12.75
N ASN A 32 17.24 -10.98 -11.92
CA ASN A 32 17.70 -9.76 -11.27
C ASN A 32 16.74 -8.97 -10.36
N ASP A 33 16.11 -9.61 -9.39
CA ASP A 33 15.73 -8.91 -8.15
C ASP A 33 16.98 -8.78 -7.25
N LYS A 34 18.06 -8.16 -7.78
CA LYS A 34 19.28 -7.89 -7.01
C LYS A 34 19.15 -6.56 -6.29
N GLU A 35 19.65 -6.53 -5.07
CA GLU A 35 19.79 -5.25 -4.36
C GLU A 35 20.68 -4.31 -5.15
N ILE A 36 20.20 -3.05 -5.28
CA ILE A 36 20.98 -1.98 -5.90
C ILE A 36 21.99 -1.51 -4.86
N LEU A 37 23.25 -1.50 -5.23
CA LEU A 37 24.34 -1.14 -4.31
C LEU A 37 24.72 0.34 -4.38
N ASN A 38 24.59 0.96 -5.57
CA ASN A 38 24.96 2.36 -5.77
C ASN A 38 23.93 3.30 -5.17
N ASP A 39 24.34 4.24 -4.34
CA ASP A 39 23.50 5.26 -3.74
C ASP A 39 23.16 6.42 -4.70
N TYR A 40 23.83 6.48 -5.86
CA TYR A 40 23.63 7.46 -6.92
C TYR A 40 23.80 6.82 -8.30
N GLU A 41 22.98 7.25 -9.27
CA GLU A 41 23.09 6.88 -10.69
C GLU A 41 22.97 8.13 -11.56
N ILE A 42 24.00 8.37 -12.37
CA ILE A 42 24.15 9.61 -13.16
C ILE A 42 23.02 9.83 -14.17
N ASN A 43 22.45 8.78 -14.71
CA ASN A 43 21.35 8.84 -15.69
C ASN A 43 19.96 8.70 -15.06
N CYS A 44 19.87 8.55 -13.74
CA CYS A 44 18.59 8.40 -13.07
C CYS A 44 17.92 9.76 -12.85
N PRO A 45 16.70 9.98 -13.39
CA PRO A 45 16.00 11.27 -13.25
C PRO A 45 15.61 11.60 -11.81
N PHE A 46 15.62 10.63 -10.89
CA PHE A 46 15.24 10.79 -9.51
C PHE A 46 16.43 10.97 -8.55
N CYS A 47 17.66 10.83 -9.02
CA CYS A 47 18.84 11.17 -8.23
C CYS A 47 18.99 12.69 -8.08
N ARG A 48 19.55 13.14 -6.94
CA ARG A 48 19.91 14.55 -6.72
C ARG A 48 20.83 15.05 -7.83
N ASN A 49 20.73 16.32 -8.19
CA ASN A 49 21.41 17.03 -9.29
C ASN A 49 20.94 16.63 -10.70
N ASN A 50 19.89 15.78 -10.80
CA ASN A 50 19.23 15.43 -12.05
C ASN A 50 17.79 15.98 -12.12
N GLU A 51 17.46 16.98 -11.28
CA GLU A 51 16.12 17.55 -11.17
C GLU A 51 15.58 18.08 -12.50
N ASN A 52 16.48 18.54 -13.38
CA ASN A 52 16.14 19.02 -14.73
C ASN A 52 15.63 17.93 -15.68
N LEU A 53 15.77 16.64 -15.33
CA LEU A 53 15.25 15.51 -16.10
C LEU A 53 13.79 15.16 -15.75
N THR A 54 13.27 15.77 -14.69
CA THR A 54 11.88 15.59 -14.23
C THR A 54 11.02 16.81 -14.58
N PRO A 55 9.69 16.66 -14.66
CA PRO A 55 8.77 17.80 -14.74
C PRO A 55 8.81 18.67 -13.48
N ASN A 56 7.93 19.68 -13.44
CA ASN A 56 7.85 20.63 -12.34
C ASN A 56 7.71 19.93 -10.98
N GLU A 57 8.51 20.38 -10.02
CA GLU A 57 8.39 20.02 -8.62
C GLU A 57 7.08 20.54 -8.03
N THR A 58 6.37 19.71 -7.28
CA THR A 58 5.11 20.05 -6.62
C THR A 58 5.26 20.09 -5.10
N PHE A 59 6.25 19.37 -4.55
CA PHE A 59 6.55 19.35 -3.13
C PHE A 59 7.96 18.82 -2.86
N LYS A 60 8.58 19.26 -1.77
CA LYS A 60 9.80 18.65 -1.21
C LYS A 60 9.90 18.90 0.28
N ILE A 61 10.67 18.04 0.96
CA ILE A 61 11.21 18.31 2.30
C ILE A 61 12.72 18.45 2.14
N GLU A 62 13.30 19.48 2.77
CA GLU A 62 14.74 19.78 2.70
C GLU A 62 15.39 19.70 4.08
N LYS A 63 16.63 19.25 4.11
CA LYS A 63 17.54 19.30 5.25
C LYS A 63 18.91 19.75 4.74
N ASP A 64 19.52 20.73 5.39
CA ASP A 64 20.81 21.31 5.01
C ASP A 64 20.88 21.76 3.54
N ASN A 65 19.83 22.46 3.06
CA ASN A 65 19.65 22.90 1.68
C ASN A 65 19.66 21.79 0.61
N LYS A 66 19.35 20.57 1.00
CA LYS A 66 19.23 19.43 0.09
C LYS A 66 17.90 18.74 0.34
N TRP A 67 17.16 18.43 -0.73
CA TRP A 67 15.91 17.70 -0.59
C TRP A 67 16.17 16.26 -0.09
N ILE A 68 15.28 15.75 0.75
CA ILE A 68 15.31 14.39 1.30
C ILE A 68 14.17 13.53 0.74
N VAL A 69 13.01 14.11 0.50
CA VAL A 69 11.91 13.58 -0.30
C VAL A 69 11.45 14.65 -1.27
N ARG A 70 10.96 14.24 -2.43
CA ARG A 70 10.58 15.17 -3.50
C ARG A 70 9.40 14.64 -4.31
N CYS A 71 8.48 15.50 -4.70
CA CYS A 71 7.34 15.16 -5.54
C CYS A 71 7.34 15.98 -6.82
N THR A 72 7.00 15.36 -7.95
CA THR A 72 6.94 16.01 -9.26
C THR A 72 5.71 15.53 -10.02
N ASN A 73 5.24 16.34 -10.98
CA ASN A 73 4.28 15.85 -11.94
C ASN A 73 4.82 14.58 -12.64
N ASN A 74 3.95 13.62 -12.95
CA ASN A 74 4.37 12.47 -13.74
C ASN A 74 4.60 12.90 -15.20
N LYS A 75 5.74 12.50 -15.78
CA LYS A 75 6.06 12.80 -17.20
C LYS A 75 5.15 12.06 -18.18
N TYR A 76 4.58 10.93 -17.75
CA TYR A 76 3.70 10.06 -18.53
C TYR A 76 2.42 9.77 -17.71
N PRO A 77 1.57 10.78 -17.51
CA PRO A 77 0.40 10.63 -16.63
C PRO A 77 -0.65 9.70 -17.28
N ILE A 78 -1.36 8.93 -16.45
CA ILE A 78 -2.50 8.12 -16.90
C ILE A 78 -3.83 8.89 -16.80
N VAL A 79 -3.84 10.02 -16.09
CA VAL A 79 -4.93 10.99 -16.01
C VAL A 79 -4.33 12.38 -16.07
N ASP A 80 -5.03 13.33 -16.65
CA ASP A 80 -4.62 14.73 -16.66
C ASP A 80 -5.83 15.67 -16.52
N ASP A 81 -5.55 16.95 -16.34
CA ASP A 81 -6.58 17.99 -16.16
C ASP A 81 -7.21 18.48 -17.49
N LYS A 82 -6.87 17.86 -18.61
CA LYS A 82 -7.39 18.16 -19.95
C LYS A 82 -8.30 17.06 -20.47
N CYS A 83 -8.27 15.87 -19.85
CA CYS A 83 -9.10 14.74 -20.25
C CYS A 83 -10.52 14.91 -19.71
N ASN A 84 -11.51 14.90 -20.61
CA ASN A 84 -12.91 14.98 -20.21
C ASN A 84 -13.49 13.67 -19.67
N ASP A 85 -12.96 12.52 -20.11
CA ASP A 85 -13.48 11.21 -19.71
C ASP A 85 -12.98 10.80 -18.33
N ILE A 86 -11.71 11.12 -18.01
CA ILE A 86 -11.13 10.88 -16.70
C ILE A 86 -10.21 12.06 -16.32
N TYR A 87 -10.79 13.04 -15.67
CA TYR A 87 -10.06 14.19 -15.16
C TYR A 87 -9.28 13.81 -13.90
N GLY A 88 -8.05 14.34 -13.75
CA GLY A 88 -7.27 14.14 -12.52
C GLY A 88 -5.86 14.68 -12.62
N PHE A 89 -5.07 14.34 -11.58
CA PHE A 89 -3.66 14.70 -11.46
C PHE A 89 -2.85 13.47 -11.14
N HIS A 90 -1.68 13.36 -11.72
CA HIS A 90 -0.77 12.23 -11.49
C HIS A 90 0.63 12.75 -11.15
N GLU A 91 1.10 12.44 -9.94
CA GLU A 91 2.43 12.82 -9.47
C GLU A 91 3.27 11.58 -9.10
N VAL A 92 4.58 11.73 -9.23
CA VAL A 92 5.59 10.80 -8.74
C VAL A 92 6.18 11.36 -7.46
N MET A 93 6.20 10.56 -6.42
CA MET A 93 6.78 10.87 -5.12
C MET A 93 8.09 10.10 -4.98
N ILE A 94 9.23 10.82 -4.94
CA ILE A 94 10.56 10.25 -4.78
C ILE A 94 10.79 10.03 -3.28
N ASP A 95 10.80 8.76 -2.86
CA ASP A 95 10.67 8.36 -1.46
C ASP A 95 11.92 8.69 -0.62
N THR A 96 13.09 8.73 -1.24
CA THR A 96 14.36 9.08 -0.64
C THR A 96 15.31 9.58 -1.72
N TYR A 97 16.33 10.33 -1.33
CA TYR A 97 17.37 10.80 -2.25
C TYR A 97 18.37 9.70 -2.66
N ARG A 98 18.40 8.58 -1.93
CA ARG A 98 19.32 7.48 -2.18
C ARG A 98 18.79 6.58 -3.31
N HIS A 99 19.60 6.37 -4.35
CA HIS A 99 19.22 5.48 -5.46
C HIS A 99 19.00 4.02 -5.00
N ASN A 100 19.81 3.56 -4.06
CA ASN A 100 19.72 2.23 -3.45
C ASN A 100 18.78 2.16 -2.24
N GLY A 101 18.10 3.26 -1.89
CA GLY A 101 17.12 3.28 -0.82
C GLY A 101 15.94 2.37 -1.16
N ASN A 102 15.37 1.70 -0.17
CA ASN A 102 14.15 0.92 -0.33
C ASN A 102 13.55 0.65 1.06
N PHE A 103 12.32 0.18 1.13
CA PHE A 103 11.63 -0.02 2.40
C PHE A 103 12.33 -1.02 3.34
N TYR A 104 13.17 -1.92 2.83
CA TYR A 104 13.93 -2.86 3.65
C TYR A 104 15.15 -2.21 4.33
N ASN A 105 15.68 -1.09 3.78
CA ASN A 105 16.89 -0.42 4.29
C ASN A 105 16.69 1.06 4.69
N MET A 106 15.48 1.62 4.55
CA MET A 106 15.16 2.97 4.99
C MET A 106 15.24 3.09 6.50
N ALA A 107 15.73 4.23 6.99
CA ALA A 107 15.68 4.59 8.40
C ALA A 107 14.27 5.05 8.82
N LEU A 108 14.00 5.08 10.11
CA LEU A 108 12.71 5.54 10.64
C LEU A 108 12.36 6.96 10.15
N GLU A 109 13.32 7.89 10.18
CA GLU A 109 13.14 9.28 9.72
C GLU A 109 12.74 9.34 8.23
N GLU A 110 13.24 8.44 7.38
CA GLU A 110 12.87 8.37 5.96
C GLU A 110 11.39 7.96 5.78
N PHE A 111 10.89 7.00 6.58
CA PHE A 111 9.46 6.64 6.59
C PHE A 111 8.57 7.78 7.07
N ILE A 112 8.98 8.50 8.11
CA ILE A 112 8.24 9.66 8.62
C ILE A 112 8.15 10.75 7.54
N ASN A 113 9.26 11.10 6.90
CA ASN A 113 9.28 12.11 5.84
C ASN A 113 8.44 11.70 4.62
N LEU A 114 8.47 10.42 4.26
CA LEU A 114 7.63 9.85 3.21
C LEU A 114 6.14 10.00 3.53
N LEU A 115 5.73 9.66 4.75
CA LEU A 115 4.33 9.77 5.20
C LEU A 115 3.86 11.23 5.30
N ILE A 116 4.74 12.16 5.70
CA ILE A 116 4.46 13.60 5.65
C ILE A 116 4.19 14.02 4.20
N MET A 117 5.02 13.58 3.25
CA MET A 117 4.81 13.86 1.82
C MET A 117 3.48 13.26 1.32
N TYR A 118 3.16 12.02 1.68
CA TYR A 118 1.88 11.39 1.31
C TYR A 118 0.69 12.20 1.81
N LYS A 119 0.66 12.53 3.11
CA LYS A 119 -0.40 13.34 3.71
C LYS A 119 -0.53 14.70 3.05
N HIS A 120 0.60 15.40 2.85
CA HIS A 120 0.61 16.73 2.26
C HIS A 120 0.03 16.71 0.83
N ARG A 121 0.53 15.81 -0.03
CA ARG A 121 0.03 15.71 -1.41
C ARG A 121 -1.42 15.26 -1.48
N TYR A 122 -1.81 14.33 -0.61
CA TYR A 122 -3.19 13.89 -0.50
C TYR A 122 -4.11 15.07 -0.13
N SER A 123 -3.76 15.84 0.91
CA SER A 123 -4.54 17.02 1.35
C SER A 123 -4.65 18.08 0.27
N GLU A 124 -3.60 18.31 -0.53
CA GLU A 124 -3.65 19.23 -1.67
C GLU A 124 -4.66 18.76 -2.73
N PHE A 125 -4.70 17.45 -2.99
CA PHE A 125 -5.62 16.90 -3.99
C PHE A 125 -7.08 16.89 -3.52
N THR A 126 -7.36 16.77 -2.22
CA THR A 126 -8.74 16.89 -1.71
C THR A 126 -9.35 18.27 -1.95
N ASN A 127 -8.53 19.31 -2.11
CA ASN A 127 -8.95 20.68 -2.38
C ASN A 127 -9.13 20.98 -3.89
N LYS A 128 -8.82 20.03 -4.78
CA LYS A 128 -8.98 20.19 -6.22
C LYS A 128 -10.44 19.93 -6.63
N LYS A 129 -10.95 20.78 -7.53
CA LYS A 129 -12.29 20.58 -8.09
C LYS A 129 -12.36 19.29 -8.90
N ASN A 130 -13.52 18.68 -8.94
CA ASN A 130 -13.81 17.46 -9.70
C ASN A 130 -12.96 16.24 -9.33
N VAL A 131 -12.37 16.21 -8.14
CA VAL A 131 -11.69 15.03 -7.61
C VAL A 131 -12.66 14.25 -6.73
N GLU A 132 -12.92 13.00 -7.09
CA GLU A 132 -13.79 12.08 -6.34
C GLU A 132 -12.99 11.06 -5.53
N TYR A 133 -11.81 10.66 -6.03
CA TYR A 133 -10.95 9.69 -5.34
C TYR A 133 -9.47 10.01 -5.51
N ILE A 134 -8.67 9.66 -4.50
CA ILE A 134 -7.21 9.82 -4.50
C ILE A 134 -6.59 8.48 -4.11
N SER A 135 -5.73 7.98 -4.99
CA SER A 135 -5.00 6.73 -4.79
C SER A 135 -3.52 7.02 -4.54
N ILE A 136 -2.97 6.51 -3.43
CA ILE A 136 -1.53 6.46 -3.15
C ILE A 136 -1.09 5.01 -3.27
N PHE A 137 -0.06 4.77 -4.05
CA PHE A 137 0.50 3.42 -4.20
C PHE A 137 2.00 3.44 -4.46
N LYS A 138 2.64 2.33 -4.12
CA LYS A 138 4.04 2.05 -4.41
C LYS A 138 4.19 0.72 -5.11
N ASN A 139 4.98 0.73 -6.17
CA ASN A 139 5.47 -0.46 -6.83
C ASN A 139 6.95 -0.64 -6.49
N PHE A 140 7.36 -1.83 -6.10
CA PHE A 140 8.75 -2.14 -5.82
C PHE A 140 9.25 -3.29 -6.68
N LEU A 141 10.34 -3.08 -7.40
CA LEU A 141 10.94 -3.94 -8.42
C LEU A 141 10.03 -4.16 -9.65
N ARG A 142 10.61 -4.66 -10.75
CA ARG A 142 9.88 -4.88 -12.02
C ARG A 142 8.68 -5.81 -11.87
N ARG A 143 8.80 -6.87 -11.08
CA ARG A 143 7.69 -7.79 -10.81
C ARG A 143 6.56 -7.16 -10.00
N GLY A 144 6.86 -6.13 -9.22
CA GLY A 144 5.87 -5.27 -8.57
C GLY A 144 5.31 -4.18 -9.49
N GLY A 145 5.81 -4.05 -10.72
CA GLY A 145 5.35 -3.04 -11.69
C GLY A 145 6.13 -1.72 -11.65
N ALA A 146 7.28 -1.66 -10.96
CA ALA A 146 8.13 -0.48 -10.98
C ALA A 146 8.85 -0.36 -12.33
N SER A 147 8.83 0.84 -12.93
CA SER A 147 9.55 1.14 -14.18
C SER A 147 10.98 1.61 -13.97
N LEU A 148 11.26 2.21 -12.82
CA LEU A 148 12.58 2.70 -12.42
C LEU A 148 12.98 2.07 -11.08
N ASP A 149 14.28 1.87 -10.92
CA ASP A 149 14.85 1.25 -9.72
C ASP A 149 14.91 2.21 -8.52
N HIS A 150 15.13 3.52 -8.78
CA HIS A 150 15.12 4.53 -7.72
C HIS A 150 13.77 4.49 -6.98
N PRO A 151 13.75 4.39 -5.64
CA PRO A 151 12.52 4.20 -4.89
C PRO A 151 11.58 5.39 -5.05
N HIS A 152 10.39 5.10 -5.54
CA HIS A 152 9.35 6.08 -5.73
C HIS A 152 7.97 5.48 -5.47
N SER A 153 7.06 6.33 -5.12
CA SER A 153 5.63 6.07 -4.99
C SER A 153 4.87 6.95 -5.96
N GLN A 154 3.59 6.76 -6.08
CA GLN A 154 2.76 7.56 -6.96
C GLN A 154 1.48 7.97 -6.23
N ILE A 155 0.98 9.15 -6.58
CA ILE A 155 -0.34 9.61 -6.16
C ILE A 155 -1.13 10.04 -7.40
N ILE A 156 -2.36 9.57 -7.47
CA ILE A 156 -3.29 9.85 -8.56
C ILE A 156 -4.61 10.30 -7.96
N SER A 157 -5.07 11.47 -8.38
CA SER A 157 -6.46 11.87 -8.16
C SER A 157 -7.29 11.64 -9.43
N MET A 158 -8.56 11.34 -9.27
CA MET A 158 -9.45 11.06 -10.39
C MET A 158 -10.87 11.52 -10.11
N SER A 159 -11.62 11.80 -11.18
CA SER A 159 -13.01 12.27 -11.15
C SER A 159 -14.05 11.15 -10.98
N LEU A 160 -13.61 9.96 -10.61
CA LEU A 160 -14.47 8.82 -10.35
C LEU A 160 -13.96 8.02 -9.15
N VAL A 161 -14.85 7.32 -8.47
CA VAL A 161 -14.49 6.36 -7.43
C VAL A 161 -14.28 5.00 -8.09
N PRO A 162 -13.12 4.33 -7.91
CA PRO A 162 -12.86 3.00 -8.48
C PRO A 162 -13.85 1.93 -8.00
N SER A 163 -14.13 0.94 -8.84
CA SER A 163 -15.10 -0.13 -8.55
C SER A 163 -14.80 -0.93 -7.29
N ASP A 164 -13.53 -1.24 -7.03
CA ASP A 164 -13.14 -1.97 -5.81
C ASP A 164 -13.48 -1.16 -4.54
N ILE A 165 -13.22 0.16 -4.56
CA ILE A 165 -13.58 1.07 -3.45
C ILE A 165 -15.10 1.20 -3.30
N GLN A 166 -15.83 1.32 -4.42
CA GLN A 166 -17.30 1.34 -4.38
C GLN A 166 -17.86 0.05 -3.76
N ASN A 167 -17.30 -1.10 -4.11
CA ASN A 167 -17.68 -2.39 -3.55
C ASN A 167 -17.43 -2.47 -2.04
N GLU A 168 -16.24 -2.06 -1.57
CA GLU A 168 -15.90 -2.03 -0.14
C GLU A 168 -16.84 -1.12 0.65
N ILE A 169 -17.13 0.07 0.11
CA ILE A 169 -18.09 1.02 0.72
C ILE A 169 -19.49 0.42 0.77
N ALA A 170 -19.93 -0.25 -0.29
CA ALA A 170 -21.25 -0.88 -0.32
C ALA A 170 -21.36 -2.00 0.72
N VAL A 171 -20.35 -2.88 0.81
CA VAL A 171 -20.28 -3.95 1.82
C VAL A 171 -20.28 -3.37 3.24
N ALA A 172 -19.48 -2.34 3.49
CA ALA A 172 -19.41 -1.70 4.81
C ALA A 172 -20.72 -1.00 5.19
N LYS A 173 -21.39 -0.35 4.22
CA LYS A 173 -22.70 0.31 4.42
C LYS A 173 -23.80 -0.69 4.73
N ASP A 174 -23.85 -1.80 3.99
CA ASP A 174 -24.83 -2.86 4.22
C ASP A 174 -24.63 -3.51 5.60
N TYR A 175 -23.37 -3.69 5.99
CA TYR A 175 -23.05 -4.19 7.33
C TYR A 175 -23.49 -3.21 8.42
N TYR A 176 -23.23 -1.92 8.25
CA TYR A 176 -23.62 -0.86 9.18
C TYR A 176 -25.14 -0.79 9.32
N ASN A 177 -25.88 -0.82 8.22
CA ASN A 177 -27.35 -0.80 8.22
C ASN A 177 -27.96 -2.00 8.95
N THR A 178 -27.29 -3.16 8.89
CA THR A 178 -27.76 -4.41 9.50
C THR A 178 -27.40 -4.52 10.97
N ASN A 179 -26.18 -4.09 11.35
CA ASN A 179 -25.60 -4.35 12.67
C ASN A 179 -25.52 -3.10 13.55
N ASN A 180 -25.75 -1.91 12.99
CA ASN A 180 -25.61 -0.60 13.65
C ASN A 180 -24.21 -0.38 14.26
N THR A 181 -23.17 -0.94 13.62
CA THR A 181 -21.78 -0.83 14.02
C THR A 181 -20.88 -0.83 12.77
N CYS A 182 -19.70 -0.19 12.86
CA CYS A 182 -18.74 -0.14 11.77
C CYS A 182 -18.10 -1.51 11.54
N LEU A 183 -18.11 -2.01 10.30
CA LEU A 183 -17.50 -3.28 9.90
C LEU A 183 -16.03 -3.38 10.32
N TYR A 184 -15.27 -2.32 10.11
CA TYR A 184 -13.84 -2.30 10.41
C TYR A 184 -13.55 -2.42 11.90
N ASN A 185 -14.38 -1.78 12.74
CA ASN A 185 -14.27 -1.88 14.20
C ASN A 185 -14.51 -3.32 14.69
N ASP A 186 -15.51 -4.00 14.10
CA ASP A 186 -15.80 -5.38 14.45
C ASP A 186 -14.74 -6.36 13.94
N ILE A 187 -14.13 -6.08 12.77
CA ILE A 187 -12.97 -6.83 12.26
C ILE A 187 -11.79 -6.66 13.24
N ILE A 188 -11.46 -5.43 13.63
CA ILE A 188 -10.37 -5.14 14.58
C ILE A 188 -10.60 -5.89 15.89
N LYS A 189 -11.82 -5.81 16.46
CA LYS A 189 -12.17 -6.51 17.70
C LYS A 189 -12.00 -8.03 17.57
N LYS A 190 -12.52 -8.63 16.51
CA LYS A 190 -12.39 -10.08 16.23
C LYS A 190 -10.94 -10.51 16.08
N GLU A 191 -10.12 -9.74 15.38
CA GLU A 191 -8.70 -10.08 15.19
C GLU A 191 -7.90 -9.96 16.50
N ILE A 192 -8.16 -8.94 17.32
CA ILE A 192 -7.56 -8.78 18.66
C ILE A 192 -7.96 -9.94 19.58
N GLU A 193 -9.22 -10.37 19.56
CA GLU A 193 -9.69 -11.52 20.33
C GLU A 193 -9.07 -12.84 19.84
N TYR A 194 -8.97 -13.04 18.52
CA TYR A 194 -8.42 -14.24 17.93
C TYR A 194 -6.89 -14.34 18.04
N LYS A 195 -6.17 -13.23 17.97
CA LYS A 195 -4.71 -13.04 18.15
C LYS A 195 -3.79 -13.73 17.12
N LYS A 196 -4.24 -14.79 16.44
CA LYS A 196 -3.35 -15.61 15.60
C LYS A 196 -2.89 -14.93 14.33
N ARG A 197 -3.66 -13.95 13.81
CA ARG A 197 -3.33 -13.19 12.60
C ARG A 197 -2.79 -11.79 12.90
N VAL A 198 -2.68 -11.41 14.18
CA VAL A 198 -2.15 -10.12 14.59
C VAL A 198 -0.62 -10.14 14.51
N ILE A 199 -0.08 -9.19 13.73
CA ILE A 199 1.35 -8.96 13.56
C ILE A 199 1.84 -7.91 14.55
N ASN A 200 1.07 -6.82 14.71
CA ASN A 200 1.31 -5.77 15.70
C ASN A 200 -0.02 -5.13 16.13
N ASP A 201 -0.14 -4.83 17.39
CA ASP A 201 -1.29 -4.14 17.99
C ASP A 201 -0.78 -2.92 18.73
N SER A 202 -0.96 -1.74 18.16
CA SER A 202 -0.48 -0.48 18.69
C SER A 202 -1.64 0.46 19.04
N SER A 203 -1.37 1.67 19.47
CA SER A 203 -2.39 2.60 19.94
C SER A 203 -3.42 2.96 18.84
N LYS A 204 -2.93 3.27 17.64
CA LYS A 204 -3.74 3.78 16.51
C LYS A 204 -3.96 2.77 15.39
N PHE A 205 -3.20 1.70 15.37
CA PHE A 205 -3.19 0.74 14.26
C PHE A 205 -3.25 -0.71 14.73
N LEU A 206 -3.90 -1.53 13.92
CA LEU A 206 -3.81 -2.97 14.00
C LEU A 206 -3.19 -3.51 12.70
N VAL A 207 -2.08 -4.23 12.80
CA VAL A 207 -1.41 -4.87 11.66
C VAL A 207 -1.74 -6.34 11.67
N ILE A 208 -2.30 -6.84 10.57
CA ILE A 208 -2.76 -8.23 10.46
C ILE A 208 -2.30 -8.90 9.16
N ALA A 209 -2.23 -10.24 9.16
CA ALA A 209 -2.39 -11.04 7.97
C ALA A 209 -3.90 -11.32 7.78
N PRO A 210 -4.56 -10.82 6.72
CA PRO A 210 -6.02 -10.89 6.62
C PRO A 210 -6.53 -12.34 6.60
N TYR A 211 -7.70 -12.59 7.20
CA TYR A 211 -8.35 -13.90 7.22
C TYR A 211 -8.46 -14.54 5.83
N ALA A 212 -8.83 -13.73 4.86
CA ALA A 212 -8.95 -14.10 3.46
C ALA A 212 -7.94 -13.28 2.64
N SER A 213 -6.66 -13.67 2.70
CA SER A 213 -5.58 -12.99 1.98
C SER A 213 -5.69 -13.24 0.48
N ARG A 214 -6.03 -12.21 -0.29
CA ARG A 214 -6.07 -12.23 -1.76
C ARG A 214 -4.69 -12.53 -2.36
N TYR A 215 -3.65 -12.03 -1.72
CA TYR A 215 -2.25 -12.26 -2.09
C TYR A 215 -1.55 -13.12 -1.03
N ALA A 216 -0.75 -14.08 -1.47
CA ALA A 216 0.04 -14.90 -0.56
C ALA A 216 1.05 -14.05 0.22
N GLY A 217 0.91 -13.99 1.55
CA GLY A 217 1.74 -13.14 2.40
C GLY A 217 1.31 -11.67 2.40
N GLU A 218 0.02 -11.40 2.23
CA GLU A 218 -0.57 -10.07 2.37
C GLU A 218 -0.55 -9.60 3.83
N VAL A 219 -0.27 -8.31 4.02
CA VAL A 219 -0.41 -7.61 5.30
C VAL A 219 -1.39 -6.47 5.12
N ARG A 220 -2.30 -6.27 6.08
CA ARG A 220 -3.15 -5.08 6.18
C ARG A 220 -2.84 -4.30 7.44
N ILE A 221 -2.78 -2.97 7.31
CA ILE A 221 -2.71 -2.05 8.44
C ILE A 221 -4.06 -1.35 8.53
N LEU A 222 -4.80 -1.62 9.60
CA LEU A 222 -6.11 -1.06 9.87
C LEU A 222 -5.97 0.12 10.83
N PHE A 223 -6.59 1.23 10.51
CA PHE A 223 -6.73 2.34 11.43
C PHE A 223 -7.78 1.98 12.47
N LYS A 224 -7.49 2.17 13.78
CA LYS A 224 -8.45 1.84 14.84
C LYS A 224 -9.54 2.87 15.01
N GLU A 225 -9.32 4.08 14.53
CA GLU A 225 -10.29 5.17 14.53
C GLU A 225 -10.76 5.46 13.10
N ASN A 226 -12.03 5.82 12.95
CA ASN A 226 -12.57 6.28 11.68
C ASN A 226 -12.10 7.71 11.43
N ILE A 227 -10.93 7.83 10.82
CA ILE A 227 -10.31 9.12 10.48
C ILE A 227 -10.02 9.18 9.00
N ARG A 228 -10.30 10.30 8.36
CA ARG A 228 -9.91 10.54 6.98
C ARG A 228 -8.40 10.75 6.87
N PHE A 229 -7.79 10.29 5.79
CA PHE A 229 -6.32 10.31 5.64
C PHE A 229 -5.72 11.72 5.72
N GLU A 230 -6.41 12.74 5.19
CA GLU A 230 -5.97 14.15 5.30
C GLU A 230 -6.08 14.72 6.72
N LYS A 231 -6.78 14.06 7.63
CA LYS A 231 -6.98 14.51 9.02
C LYS A 231 -6.04 13.87 10.03
N ILE A 232 -5.22 12.86 9.63
CA ILE A 232 -4.23 12.29 10.54
C ILE A 232 -3.24 13.37 11.00
N ASP A 233 -2.81 13.30 12.25
CA ASP A 233 -1.82 14.21 12.82
C ASP A 233 -0.41 13.58 12.85
N ASP A 234 0.55 14.30 13.40
CA ASP A 234 1.93 13.84 13.49
C ASP A 234 2.07 12.56 14.32
N SER A 235 1.20 12.36 15.31
CA SER A 235 1.23 11.15 16.13
C SER A 235 0.84 9.89 15.34
N TYR A 236 -0.06 10.00 14.35
CA TYR A 236 -0.35 8.93 13.40
C TYR A 236 0.84 8.66 12.47
N ILE A 237 1.49 9.73 11.99
CA ILE A 237 2.65 9.63 11.09
C ILE A 237 3.83 8.95 11.79
N GLU A 238 4.14 9.34 13.01
CA GLU A 238 5.24 8.76 13.79
C GLU A 238 4.98 7.28 14.11
N GLU A 239 3.78 6.94 14.56
CA GLU A 239 3.41 5.56 14.89
C GLU A 239 3.40 4.68 13.63
N LEU A 240 2.79 5.13 12.53
CA LEU A 240 2.79 4.41 11.25
C LEU A 240 4.19 4.26 10.67
N GLY A 241 5.03 5.29 10.77
CA GLY A 241 6.44 5.24 10.36
C GLY A 241 7.22 4.17 11.14
N SER A 242 7.00 4.09 12.47
CA SER A 242 7.61 3.06 13.32
C SER A 242 7.13 1.66 12.93
N ILE A 243 5.84 1.50 12.66
CA ILE A 243 5.26 0.24 12.20
C ILE A 243 5.89 -0.19 10.88
N LEU A 244 5.92 0.67 9.87
CA LEU A 244 6.51 0.35 8.56
C LEU A 244 7.99 -0.02 8.68
N TYR A 245 8.76 0.73 9.46
CA TYR A 245 10.17 0.45 9.71
C TYR A 245 10.40 -0.96 10.29
N LYS A 246 9.66 -1.33 11.34
CA LYS A 246 9.77 -2.65 11.98
C LYS A 246 9.24 -3.77 11.06
N LEU A 247 8.10 -3.53 10.44
CA LEU A 247 7.45 -4.50 9.55
C LEU A 247 8.35 -4.88 8.37
N PHE A 248 8.92 -3.90 7.66
CA PHE A 248 9.76 -4.18 6.51
C PHE A 248 11.08 -4.86 6.87
N LYS A 249 11.65 -4.58 8.05
CA LYS A 249 12.77 -5.37 8.57
C LYS A 249 12.41 -6.83 8.80
N ASN A 250 11.23 -7.10 9.36
CA ASN A 250 10.77 -8.47 9.60
C ASN A 250 10.39 -9.19 8.30
N LEU A 251 9.76 -8.48 7.36
CA LEU A 251 9.49 -9.02 6.02
C LEU A 251 10.79 -9.39 5.29
N TYR A 252 11.83 -8.55 5.36
CA TYR A 252 13.14 -8.87 4.77
C TYR A 252 13.77 -10.09 5.43
N LYS A 253 13.76 -10.16 6.75
CA LYS A 253 14.30 -11.31 7.51
C LYS A 253 13.60 -12.61 7.14
N ASN A 254 12.28 -12.56 6.90
CA ASN A 254 11.46 -13.74 6.62
C ASN A 254 11.45 -14.14 5.13
N ASN A 255 11.39 -13.16 4.23
CA ASN A 255 11.16 -13.37 2.80
C ASN A 255 12.35 -13.01 1.91
N GLY A 256 13.38 -12.33 2.46
CA GLY A 256 14.49 -11.75 1.71
C GLY A 256 14.05 -10.52 0.89
N TYR A 257 14.87 -10.17 -0.08
CA TYR A 257 14.63 -9.06 -1.01
C TYR A 257 13.57 -9.46 -2.03
N CYS A 258 12.34 -9.01 -1.82
CA CYS A 258 11.17 -9.45 -2.59
C CYS A 258 10.41 -8.26 -3.18
N PRO A 259 9.85 -8.41 -4.40
CA PRO A 259 8.94 -7.42 -4.97
C PRO A 259 7.64 -7.33 -4.16
N PHE A 260 7.14 -6.10 -4.02
CA PHE A 260 5.87 -5.83 -3.34
C PHE A 260 5.13 -4.65 -3.95
N ASN A 261 3.85 -4.55 -3.65
CA ASN A 261 3.08 -3.33 -3.81
C ASN A 261 2.56 -2.87 -2.45
N ILE A 262 2.41 -1.56 -2.31
CA ILE A 262 1.65 -0.92 -1.23
C ILE A 262 0.57 -0.09 -1.88
N TYR A 263 -0.62 -0.08 -1.33
CA TYR A 263 -1.68 0.85 -1.70
C TYR A 263 -2.54 1.18 -0.49
N ILE A 264 -3.08 2.40 -0.51
CA ILE A 264 -3.88 2.93 0.58
C ILE A 264 -5.30 3.10 0.08
N HIS A 265 -6.26 2.45 0.72
CA HIS A 265 -7.67 2.68 0.50
C HIS A 265 -8.14 3.78 1.44
N THR A 266 -8.65 4.85 0.85
CA THR A 266 -9.06 6.07 1.54
C THR A 266 -10.54 6.35 1.27
N HIS A 267 -11.12 7.23 2.07
CA HIS A 267 -12.47 7.72 1.81
C HIS A 267 -12.52 8.47 0.47
N PRO A 268 -13.56 8.29 -0.34
CA PRO A 268 -13.81 9.18 -1.46
C PRO A 268 -13.98 10.63 -0.98
N VAL A 269 -13.52 11.59 -1.77
CA VAL A 269 -13.43 13.00 -1.33
C VAL A 269 -14.80 13.58 -0.99
N ASN A 270 -15.80 13.34 -1.86
CA ASN A 270 -17.13 13.96 -1.76
C ASN A 270 -18.20 12.99 -1.22
N THR A 271 -17.81 11.80 -0.72
CA THR A 271 -18.76 10.82 -0.18
C THR A 271 -18.73 10.83 1.35
N ASN A 272 -19.89 10.98 1.96
CA ASN A 272 -20.01 10.82 3.41
C ASN A 272 -20.16 9.33 3.75
N CYS A 273 -19.07 8.71 4.15
CA CYS A 273 -18.99 7.32 4.58
C CYS A 273 -18.21 7.14 5.89
N ASP A 274 -18.01 8.21 6.63
CA ASP A 274 -17.18 8.27 7.83
C ASP A 274 -17.68 7.35 8.96
N GLU A 275 -18.99 7.01 9.00
CA GLU A 275 -19.55 6.15 10.02
C GLU A 275 -19.27 4.65 9.78
N TYR A 276 -18.99 4.24 8.55
CA TYR A 276 -18.90 2.81 8.20
C TYR A 276 -17.69 2.42 7.38
N PHE A 277 -16.97 3.36 6.76
CA PHE A 277 -15.73 3.08 6.02
C PHE A 277 -14.51 3.60 6.79
N ASN A 278 -13.36 2.90 6.69
CA ASN A 278 -12.14 3.30 7.38
C ASN A 278 -10.92 3.17 6.48
N VAL A 279 -9.93 4.05 6.68
CA VAL A 279 -8.64 3.99 5.99
C VAL A 279 -7.92 2.70 6.34
N HIS A 280 -7.35 2.05 5.33
CA HIS A 280 -6.51 0.88 5.53
C HIS A 280 -5.44 0.78 4.45
N ILE A 281 -4.32 0.15 4.79
CA ILE A 281 -3.16 0.00 3.91
C ILE A 281 -2.96 -1.47 3.61
N HIS A 282 -2.77 -1.78 2.33
CA HIS A 282 -2.41 -3.11 1.87
C HIS A 282 -0.92 -3.14 1.52
N ILE A 283 -0.24 -4.18 1.96
CA ILE A 283 1.13 -4.51 1.58
C ILE A 283 1.09 -5.93 1.02
N VAL A 284 1.35 -6.06 -0.27
CA VAL A 284 1.18 -7.32 -0.98
C VAL A 284 2.49 -7.78 -1.61
N SER A 285 2.90 -9.00 -1.28
CA SER A 285 4.05 -9.64 -1.92
C SER A 285 3.75 -9.95 -3.39
N ARG A 286 4.69 -9.65 -4.28
CA ARG A 286 4.59 -9.96 -5.71
C ARG A 286 5.50 -11.14 -6.10
N LYS A 287 5.77 -12.01 -5.14
CA LYS A 287 6.54 -13.24 -5.35
C LYS A 287 5.83 -14.19 -6.33
N TYR A 288 4.50 -14.17 -6.35
CA TYR A 288 3.66 -14.95 -7.25
C TYR A 288 2.74 -14.03 -8.06
N ASN A 289 2.53 -14.38 -9.32
CA ASN A 289 1.56 -13.72 -10.19
C ASN A 289 0.27 -14.55 -10.25
N TYR A 290 -0.85 -13.88 -10.56
CA TYR A 290 -2.10 -14.57 -10.85
C TYR A 290 -1.98 -15.40 -12.14
N GLY A 291 -2.56 -16.59 -12.11
CA GLY A 291 -2.68 -17.46 -13.26
C GLY A 291 -4.04 -17.31 -13.95
N GLY A 292 -4.28 -18.15 -14.97
CA GLY A 292 -5.52 -18.12 -15.73
C GLY A 292 -6.78 -18.38 -14.91
N PHE A 293 -6.68 -19.14 -13.81
CA PHE A 293 -7.82 -19.40 -12.92
C PHE A 293 -8.30 -18.10 -12.24
N GLU A 294 -7.42 -17.38 -11.61
CA GLU A 294 -7.76 -16.13 -10.90
C GLU A 294 -8.30 -15.09 -11.89
N LEU A 295 -7.64 -14.96 -13.06
CA LEU A 295 -8.03 -13.99 -14.10
C LEU A 295 -9.38 -14.32 -14.74
N SER A 296 -9.75 -15.58 -14.86
CA SER A 296 -10.99 -15.99 -15.51
C SER A 296 -12.20 -16.07 -14.59
N THR A 297 -11.97 -16.25 -13.27
CA THR A 297 -13.04 -16.51 -12.31
C THR A 297 -13.24 -15.39 -11.28
N GLY A 298 -12.23 -14.52 -11.07
CA GLY A 298 -12.23 -13.57 -9.97
C GLY A 298 -12.10 -14.23 -8.58
N MET A 299 -11.87 -15.55 -8.53
CA MET A 299 -11.53 -16.25 -7.28
C MET A 299 -10.01 -16.33 -7.13
N TYR A 300 -9.50 -16.13 -5.93
CA TYR A 300 -8.07 -16.07 -5.68
C TYR A 300 -7.58 -17.31 -4.93
N VAL A 301 -6.35 -17.74 -5.23
CA VAL A 301 -5.72 -18.88 -4.56
C VAL A 301 -4.52 -18.42 -3.76
N SER A 302 -4.60 -18.55 -2.42
CA SER A 302 -3.48 -18.30 -1.52
C SER A 302 -2.84 -19.61 -1.09
N SER A 303 -1.52 -19.70 -1.15
CA SER A 303 -0.73 -20.86 -0.70
C SER A 303 -0.07 -20.64 0.67
N ILE A 304 -0.18 -19.45 1.24
CA ILE A 304 0.39 -19.10 2.54
C ILE A 304 -0.73 -19.03 3.58
N ASP A 305 -0.53 -19.71 4.69
CA ASP A 305 -1.40 -19.66 5.85
C ASP A 305 -1.25 -18.30 6.55
N PRO A 306 -2.30 -17.46 6.63
CA PRO A 306 -2.21 -16.16 7.27
C PRO A 306 -1.87 -16.24 8.77
N GLU A 307 -2.34 -17.29 9.46
CA GLU A 307 -2.08 -17.50 10.88
C GLU A 307 -0.58 -17.78 11.13
N GLU A 308 0.00 -18.68 10.36
CA GLU A 308 1.44 -18.99 10.45
C GLU A 308 2.29 -17.80 9.99
N PHE A 309 1.92 -17.17 8.90
CA PHE A 309 2.64 -16.00 8.35
C PHE A 309 2.70 -14.86 9.36
N ALA A 310 1.57 -14.50 9.99
CA ALA A 310 1.53 -13.45 10.98
C ALA A 310 2.49 -13.71 12.15
N GLN A 311 2.54 -14.94 12.65
CA GLN A 311 3.44 -15.28 13.77
C GLN A 311 4.92 -15.18 13.38
N ASN A 312 5.27 -15.49 12.14
CA ASN A 312 6.66 -15.45 11.65
C ASN A 312 7.19 -14.00 11.48
N ILE A 313 6.31 -13.02 11.25
CA ILE A 313 6.72 -11.62 11.05
C ILE A 313 6.27 -10.69 12.18
N LYS A 314 5.75 -11.24 13.28
CA LYS A 314 5.29 -10.49 14.44
C LYS A 314 6.39 -9.63 15.06
N PHE A 315 6.02 -8.46 15.58
CA PHE A 315 6.88 -7.55 16.34
C PHE A 315 6.07 -6.77 17.39
N ASP A 316 6.80 -6.22 18.39
CA ASP A 316 6.25 -5.38 19.46
C ASP A 316 6.35 -3.89 19.09
#